data_5befe2792f82c54b825389be86c1d685
#
_entry.id   5befe2792f82c54b825389be86c1d685
#
_cell.length_a   1.000
_cell.length_b   1.000
_cell.length_c   1.000
_cell.angle_alpha   90.00
_cell.angle_beta   90.00
_cell.angle_gamma   90.00
#
_symmetry.space_group_name_H-M   'P 1'
#
loop_
_entity.id
_entity.type
_entity.pdbx_description
1 polymer ?
#
loop_
_entity_poly.entity_id
_entity_poly.type
_entity_poly.pdbx_seq_one_letter_code
_entity_poly.pdbx_strand_id
1 'polypeptide(L)'
;MKPIVRQVVFAILLLLPTFVSAQENPQADARAVVVAGNARFTVLTPQLIRMEWSEDGVFEDRATLTFVNRKTDVPNFKVANRKNSVTITTDKLKLVYNKGAKFSAENLKAEFMLGDKRVVWHYGDTDSLNLMGTTRTLDKADGWNLNPKEPMAPGVISRAGWSGVDDSTRHLFVDTPTHWQKWGEWRAEKEYQDLYLFAYGHDYMEAVREYISRAGRIPLPPKYAFGYWWSR
;
A
#
# COMPACT_ATOMS: atom_id res chain seq x y z
N MET A 1 49.28 -19.19 19.51
CA MET A 1 48.19 -19.74 18.68
C MET A 1 48.62 -19.64 17.23
N LYS A 2 48.61 -20.77 16.53
CA LYS A 2 49.13 -20.89 15.17
C LYS A 2 48.25 -20.10 14.15
N PRO A 3 48.83 -19.50 13.11
CA PRO A 3 48.10 -18.61 12.16
C PRO A 3 46.90 -19.27 11.48
N ILE A 4 46.87 -20.59 11.39
CA ILE A 4 45.77 -21.36 10.78
C ILE A 4 44.43 -21.19 11.54
N VAL A 5 44.49 -21.17 12.88
CA VAL A 5 43.25 -21.00 13.70
C VAL A 5 42.65 -19.62 13.50
N ARG A 6 43.47 -18.59 13.26
CA ARG A 6 43.05 -17.23 13.05
C ARG A 6 42.37 -17.04 11.66
N GLN A 7 42.84 -17.77 10.67
CA GLN A 7 42.24 -17.76 9.32
C GLN A 7 40.88 -18.50 9.26
N VAL A 8 40.74 -19.61 10.01
CA VAL A 8 39.48 -20.36 10.08
C VAL A 8 38.39 -19.58 10.81
N VAL A 9 38.74 -18.86 11.88
CA VAL A 9 37.79 -18.00 12.60
C VAL A 9 37.34 -16.83 11.72
N PHE A 10 38.23 -16.26 10.90
CA PHE A 10 37.86 -15.17 9.98
C PHE A 10 36.98 -15.67 8.81
N ALA A 11 37.20 -16.88 8.31
CA ALA A 11 36.38 -17.50 7.27
C ALA A 11 34.97 -17.89 7.77
N ILE A 12 34.84 -18.29 9.04
CA ILE A 12 33.53 -18.60 9.63
C ILE A 12 32.70 -17.33 9.88
N LEU A 13 33.34 -16.20 10.22
CA LEU A 13 32.63 -14.91 10.36
C LEU A 13 32.08 -14.37 9.03
N LEU A 14 32.68 -14.73 7.89
CA LEU A 14 32.21 -14.34 6.56
C LEU A 14 31.05 -15.20 6.02
N LEU A 15 30.76 -16.33 6.68
CA LEU A 15 29.70 -17.27 6.31
C LEU A 15 28.43 -17.13 7.16
N LEU A 16 28.40 -16.18 8.09
CA LEU A 16 27.13 -15.86 8.77
C LEU A 16 26.17 -15.27 7.76
N PRO A 17 25.05 -15.95 7.46
CA PRO A 17 24.04 -15.36 6.60
C PRO A 17 23.57 -14.08 7.29
N THR A 18 23.82 -12.95 6.66
CA THR A 18 23.15 -11.71 7.04
C THR A 18 21.69 -11.91 6.70
N PHE A 19 20.90 -12.28 7.68
CA PHE A 19 19.45 -12.17 7.56
C PHE A 19 19.14 -10.68 7.42
N VAL A 20 19.09 -10.20 6.19
CA VAL A 20 18.48 -8.92 5.88
C VAL A 20 17.00 -9.11 6.11
N SER A 21 16.57 -8.96 7.36
CA SER A 21 15.18 -8.76 7.67
C SER A 21 14.74 -7.53 6.87
N ALA A 22 13.75 -7.67 6.03
CA ALA A 22 13.15 -6.53 5.36
C ALA A 22 12.63 -5.60 6.46
N GLN A 23 13.31 -4.49 6.68
CA GLN A 23 12.97 -3.55 7.73
C GLN A 23 11.63 -2.92 7.34
N GLU A 24 10.61 -3.19 8.11
CA GLU A 24 9.31 -2.53 7.94
C GLU A 24 9.41 -1.10 8.45
N ASN A 25 8.95 -0.17 7.65
CA ASN A 25 8.90 1.25 7.98
C ASN A 25 7.49 1.76 7.72
N PRO A 26 6.53 1.43 8.61
CA PRO A 26 5.13 1.78 8.39
C PRO A 26 4.83 3.27 8.56
N GLN A 27 5.67 3.99 9.30
CA GLN A 27 5.50 5.41 9.53
C GLN A 27 6.14 6.22 8.40
N ALA A 28 5.37 7.06 7.75
CA ALA A 28 5.85 7.95 6.70
C ALA A 28 6.73 9.08 7.26
N ASP A 29 7.54 9.70 6.41
CA ASP A 29 8.25 10.94 6.76
C ASP A 29 7.22 12.05 7.02
N ALA A 30 7.34 12.77 8.13
CA ALA A 30 6.42 13.84 8.51
C ALA A 30 6.31 14.94 7.45
N ARG A 31 7.34 15.15 6.64
CA ARG A 31 7.36 16.13 5.54
C ARG A 31 6.45 15.71 4.37
N ALA A 32 6.15 14.42 4.25
CA ALA A 32 5.22 13.90 3.24
C ALA A 32 3.75 13.93 3.70
N VAL A 33 3.49 14.32 4.96
CA VAL A 33 2.17 14.26 5.60
C VAL A 33 1.50 15.62 5.63
N VAL A 34 0.25 15.68 5.23
CA VAL A 34 -0.62 16.86 5.26
C VAL A 34 -1.87 16.56 6.06
N VAL A 35 -2.07 17.25 7.18
CA VAL A 35 -3.27 17.10 8.02
C VAL A 35 -4.25 18.24 7.77
N ALA A 36 -5.52 17.91 7.64
CA ALA A 36 -6.60 18.86 7.35
C ALA A 36 -7.86 18.50 8.18
N GLY A 37 -7.84 18.85 9.47
CA GLY A 37 -8.87 18.44 10.43
C GLY A 37 -8.82 16.93 10.64
N ASN A 38 -9.95 16.26 10.44
CA ASN A 38 -10.11 14.82 10.56
C ASN A 38 -9.59 14.03 9.34
N ALA A 39 -8.96 14.71 8.39
CA ALA A 39 -8.32 14.07 7.23
C ALA A 39 -6.80 14.18 7.28
N ARG A 40 -6.12 13.11 6.83
CA ARG A 40 -4.67 13.05 6.64
C ARG A 40 -4.35 12.54 5.25
N PHE A 41 -3.40 13.18 4.61
CA PHE A 41 -2.90 12.80 3.29
C PHE A 41 -1.40 12.54 3.38
N THR A 42 -0.94 11.41 2.87
CA THR A 42 0.48 11.07 2.80
C THR A 42 0.88 10.93 1.35
N VAL A 43 1.75 11.81 0.88
CA VAL A 43 2.26 11.81 -0.50
C VAL A 43 3.45 10.86 -0.56
N LEU A 44 3.21 9.63 -1.02
CA LEU A 44 4.22 8.56 -1.07
C LEU A 44 5.09 8.65 -2.32
N THR A 45 4.48 9.00 -3.46
CA THR A 45 5.16 9.32 -4.72
C THR A 45 4.40 10.44 -5.43
N PRO A 46 4.89 11.00 -6.55
CA PRO A 46 4.10 11.95 -7.32
C PRO A 46 2.76 11.43 -7.84
N GLN A 47 2.54 10.10 -7.83
CA GLN A 47 1.37 9.41 -8.39
C GLN A 47 0.67 8.47 -7.39
N LEU A 48 1.18 8.40 -6.14
CA LEU A 48 0.63 7.56 -5.08
C LEU A 48 0.38 8.39 -3.82
N ILE A 49 -0.87 8.51 -3.43
CA ILE A 49 -1.29 9.21 -2.21
C ILE A 49 -2.13 8.28 -1.35
N ARG A 50 -1.77 8.18 -0.05
CA ARG A 50 -2.64 7.62 0.99
C ARG A 50 -3.56 8.72 1.51
N MET A 51 -4.82 8.42 1.65
CA MET A 51 -5.87 9.32 2.12
C MET A 51 -6.59 8.67 3.28
N GLU A 52 -6.57 9.32 4.42
CA GLU A 52 -7.19 8.83 5.65
C GLU A 52 -8.18 9.85 6.18
N TRP A 53 -9.30 9.37 6.67
CA TRP A 53 -10.23 10.16 7.48
C TRP A 53 -10.58 9.38 8.73
N SER A 54 -10.64 10.07 9.87
CA SER A 54 -10.94 9.47 11.17
C SER A 54 -11.88 10.38 11.95
N GLU A 55 -12.94 9.83 12.52
CA GLU A 55 -13.94 10.62 13.26
C GLU A 55 -13.36 11.39 14.46
N ASP A 56 -12.32 10.85 15.10
CA ASP A 56 -11.63 11.44 16.24
C ASP A 56 -10.33 12.18 15.87
N GLY A 57 -9.96 12.20 14.59
CA GLY A 57 -8.70 12.80 14.11
C GLY A 57 -7.43 12.03 14.50
N VAL A 58 -7.57 10.81 15.06
CA VAL A 58 -6.44 9.93 15.38
C VAL A 58 -6.21 8.96 14.22
N PHE A 59 -5.01 8.97 13.69
CA PHE A 59 -4.63 8.21 12.49
C PHE A 59 -3.77 7.00 12.83
N GLU A 60 -3.75 6.02 11.94
CA GLU A 60 -3.03 4.76 12.16
C GLU A 60 -1.70 4.75 11.41
N ASP A 61 -0.61 4.61 12.15
CA ASP A 61 0.76 4.56 11.60
C ASP A 61 1.37 3.16 11.59
N ARG A 62 0.71 2.19 12.24
CA ARG A 62 1.19 0.80 12.23
C ARG A 62 1.07 0.18 10.84
N ALA A 63 1.88 -0.83 10.59
CA ALA A 63 1.78 -1.65 9.38
C ALA A 63 0.43 -2.38 9.35
N THR A 64 -0.12 -2.55 8.15
CA THR A 64 -1.29 -3.37 7.90
C THR A 64 -0.89 -4.64 7.15
N LEU A 65 -1.81 -5.60 7.01
CA LEU A 65 -1.57 -6.79 6.18
C LEU A 65 -1.30 -6.44 4.70
N THR A 66 -1.69 -5.23 4.27
CA THR A 66 -1.48 -4.78 2.89
C THR A 66 -0.24 -3.92 2.75
N PHE A 67 0.00 -3.00 3.70
CA PHE A 67 1.06 -2.00 3.58
C PHE A 67 1.96 -1.96 4.81
N VAL A 68 3.21 -2.35 4.61
CA VAL A 68 4.24 -2.42 5.67
C VAL A 68 5.28 -1.31 5.56
N ASN A 69 5.37 -0.62 4.42
CA ASN A 69 6.37 0.42 4.18
C ASN A 69 5.72 1.71 3.66
N ARG A 70 5.81 2.78 4.45
CA ARG A 70 5.36 4.12 4.06
C ARG A 70 6.49 5.15 4.10
N LYS A 71 7.65 4.79 4.66
CA LYS A 71 8.83 5.67 4.67
C LYS A 71 9.53 5.62 3.32
N THR A 72 9.55 6.74 2.63
CA THR A 72 10.16 6.94 1.31
C THR A 72 10.88 8.25 1.27
N ASP A 73 11.65 8.48 0.20
CA ASP A 73 12.08 9.82 -0.15
C ASP A 73 10.85 10.69 -0.38
N VAL A 74 10.86 11.89 0.22
CA VAL A 74 9.73 12.80 0.13
C VAL A 74 9.67 13.39 -1.28
N PRO A 75 8.59 13.16 -2.04
CA PRO A 75 8.47 13.74 -3.38
C PRO A 75 8.25 15.25 -3.31
N ASN A 76 8.55 15.96 -4.40
CA ASN A 76 8.22 17.35 -4.51
C ASN A 76 6.71 17.54 -4.69
N PHE A 77 6.09 18.33 -3.81
CA PHE A 77 4.69 18.70 -3.92
C PHE A 77 4.42 20.07 -3.28
N LYS A 78 3.29 20.65 -3.65
CA LYS A 78 2.82 21.94 -3.10
C LYS A 78 1.50 21.73 -2.38
N VAL A 79 1.31 22.44 -1.28
CA VAL A 79 0.07 22.41 -0.50
C VAL A 79 -0.53 23.81 -0.47
N ALA A 80 -1.78 23.93 -0.92
CA ALA A 80 -2.61 25.10 -0.70
C ALA A 80 -3.68 24.76 0.35
N ASN A 81 -3.41 25.13 1.60
CA ASN A 81 -4.32 24.89 2.72
C ASN A 81 -5.17 26.11 2.98
N ARG A 82 -6.43 26.09 2.53
CA ARG A 82 -7.42 27.16 2.70
C ARG A 82 -8.38 26.84 3.83
N LYS A 83 -9.22 27.79 4.23
CA LYS A 83 -10.21 27.61 5.31
C LYS A 83 -11.04 26.34 5.10
N ASN A 84 -11.64 26.17 3.93
CA ASN A 84 -12.61 25.11 3.63
C ASN A 84 -12.07 24.01 2.72
N SER A 85 -10.81 24.08 2.28
CA SER A 85 -10.25 23.07 1.38
C SER A 85 -8.74 22.93 1.55
N VAL A 86 -8.24 21.76 1.18
CA VAL A 86 -6.82 21.52 0.94
C VAL A 86 -6.62 21.03 -0.48
N THR A 87 -5.58 21.55 -1.12
CA THR A 87 -5.15 21.11 -2.45
C THR A 87 -3.69 20.67 -2.34
N ILE A 88 -3.41 19.44 -2.77
CA ILE A 88 -2.07 18.87 -2.87
C ILE A 88 -1.75 18.71 -4.34
N THR A 89 -0.63 19.27 -4.80
CA THR A 89 -0.23 19.22 -6.20
C THR A 89 1.19 18.70 -6.31
N THR A 90 1.37 17.60 -6.99
CA THR A 90 2.64 17.07 -7.46
C THR A 90 2.84 17.47 -8.94
N ASP A 91 3.91 17.01 -9.57
CA ASP A 91 4.10 17.16 -11.03
C ASP A 91 3.18 16.24 -11.86
N LYS A 92 2.54 15.23 -11.24
CA LYS A 92 1.73 14.20 -11.90
C LYS A 92 0.27 14.20 -11.49
N LEU A 93 -0.06 14.71 -10.30
CA LEU A 93 -1.37 14.57 -9.70
C LEU A 93 -1.75 15.83 -8.94
N LYS A 94 -3.05 16.19 -9.00
CA LYS A 94 -3.65 17.23 -8.18
C LYS A 94 -4.82 16.66 -7.41
N LEU A 95 -4.70 16.63 -6.08
CA LEU A 95 -5.76 16.19 -5.17
C LEU A 95 -6.43 17.42 -4.52
N VAL A 96 -7.74 17.39 -4.43
CA VAL A 96 -8.56 18.42 -3.78
C VAL A 96 -9.51 17.78 -2.80
N TYR A 97 -9.48 18.24 -1.56
CA TYR A 97 -10.42 17.85 -0.51
C TYR A 97 -11.12 19.07 0.08
N ASN A 98 -12.45 19.05 0.10
CA ASN A 98 -13.29 20.01 0.80
C ASN A 98 -13.47 19.50 2.23
N LYS A 99 -12.98 20.26 3.22
CA LYS A 99 -12.86 19.87 4.62
C LYS A 99 -14.22 19.74 5.30
N GLY A 100 -14.25 18.97 6.39
CA GLY A 100 -15.35 18.96 7.38
C GLY A 100 -16.09 17.64 7.48
N ALA A 101 -16.15 16.83 6.44
CA ALA A 101 -16.85 15.54 6.45
C ALA A 101 -15.92 14.40 6.05
N LYS A 102 -16.34 13.16 6.32
CA LYS A 102 -15.71 11.98 5.78
C LYS A 102 -15.65 12.02 4.25
N PHE A 103 -14.74 11.29 3.66
CA PHE A 103 -14.57 11.28 2.20
C PHE A 103 -15.81 10.80 1.48
N SER A 104 -16.16 11.53 0.45
CA SER A 104 -17.25 11.23 -0.47
C SER A 104 -16.92 11.74 -1.89
N ALA A 105 -17.73 11.38 -2.88
CA ALA A 105 -17.55 11.83 -4.26
C ALA A 105 -17.61 13.37 -4.39
N GLU A 106 -18.37 14.03 -3.50
CA GLU A 106 -18.59 15.47 -3.53
C GLU A 106 -17.42 16.27 -2.95
N ASN A 107 -16.64 15.65 -2.02
CA ASN A 107 -15.65 16.39 -1.26
C ASN A 107 -14.20 15.97 -1.53
N LEU A 108 -13.94 14.82 -2.18
CA LEU A 108 -12.59 14.34 -2.46
C LEU A 108 -12.45 13.90 -3.92
N LYS A 109 -11.54 14.57 -4.63
CA LYS A 109 -11.21 14.24 -6.02
C LYS A 109 -9.73 14.36 -6.31
N ALA A 110 -9.27 13.64 -7.33
CA ALA A 110 -7.94 13.75 -7.87
C ALA A 110 -7.98 13.91 -9.40
N GLU A 111 -7.06 14.70 -9.93
CA GLU A 111 -6.92 14.99 -11.35
C GLU A 111 -5.51 14.62 -11.81
N PHE A 112 -5.39 13.91 -12.91
CA PHE A 112 -4.11 13.50 -13.49
C PHE A 112 -4.24 13.33 -15.02
N MET A 113 -3.13 13.11 -15.71
CA MET A 113 -3.10 12.93 -17.15
C MET A 113 -2.95 11.44 -17.49
N LEU A 114 -3.75 10.96 -18.45
CA LEU A 114 -3.64 9.66 -19.09
C LEU A 114 -3.33 9.90 -20.58
N GLY A 115 -2.05 9.88 -20.93
CA GLY A 115 -1.59 10.45 -22.19
C GLY A 115 -1.95 11.95 -22.25
N ASP A 116 -2.64 12.36 -23.31
CA ASP A 116 -3.10 13.74 -23.50
C ASP A 116 -4.49 14.01 -22.87
N LYS A 117 -5.11 12.97 -22.29
CA LYS A 117 -6.45 13.08 -21.71
C LYS A 117 -6.37 13.38 -20.23
N ARG A 118 -7.08 14.41 -19.77
CA ARG A 118 -7.30 14.67 -18.35
C ARG A 118 -8.33 13.71 -17.80
N VAL A 119 -7.97 13.01 -16.71
CA VAL A 119 -8.84 12.15 -15.93
C VAL A 119 -9.14 12.82 -14.61
N VAL A 120 -10.38 12.75 -14.17
CA VAL A 120 -10.83 13.18 -12.84
C VAL A 120 -11.39 11.95 -12.14
N TRP A 121 -10.81 11.62 -11.01
CA TRP A 121 -11.25 10.58 -10.11
C TRP A 121 -11.97 11.20 -8.91
N HIS A 122 -13.05 10.61 -8.44
CA HIS A 122 -13.74 10.97 -7.22
C HIS A 122 -13.71 9.79 -6.24
N TYR A 123 -13.71 10.10 -4.95
CA TYR A 123 -13.82 9.05 -3.93
C TYR A 123 -15.09 8.20 -4.16
N GLY A 124 -14.92 6.89 -4.18
CA GLY A 124 -16.01 5.95 -4.44
C GLY A 124 -16.26 5.61 -5.90
N ASP A 125 -15.51 6.21 -6.83
CA ASP A 125 -15.60 5.82 -8.24
C ASP A 125 -15.32 4.32 -8.42
N THR A 126 -16.10 3.67 -9.26
CA THR A 126 -15.93 2.26 -9.61
C THR A 126 -15.00 2.13 -10.81
N ASP A 127 -13.94 1.34 -10.65
CA ASP A 127 -13.00 1.04 -11.72
C ASP A 127 -13.47 -0.17 -12.56
N SER A 128 -14.31 0.07 -13.55
CA SER A 128 -14.80 -0.95 -14.48
C SER A 128 -13.75 -1.42 -15.50
N LEU A 129 -12.61 -0.73 -15.59
CA LEU A 129 -11.50 -1.03 -16.50
C LEU A 129 -10.29 -1.63 -15.79
N ASN A 130 -10.46 -2.01 -14.51
CA ASN A 130 -9.42 -2.67 -13.73
C ASN A 130 -9.01 -3.99 -14.40
N LEU A 131 -7.71 -4.25 -14.48
CA LEU A 131 -7.19 -5.46 -15.10
C LEU A 131 -7.30 -6.68 -14.16
N MET A 132 -7.85 -6.46 -12.98
CA MET A 132 -8.11 -7.44 -11.95
C MET A 132 -6.80 -8.07 -11.39
N GLY A 133 -6.93 -8.68 -10.24
CA GLY A 133 -5.88 -9.44 -9.60
C GLY A 133 -6.13 -10.93 -9.72
N THR A 134 -5.96 -11.63 -8.61
CA THR A 134 -6.25 -13.06 -8.51
C THR A 134 -7.42 -13.31 -7.56
N THR A 135 -7.95 -14.51 -7.56
CA THR A 135 -8.88 -14.97 -6.53
C THR A 135 -8.19 -15.06 -5.18
N ARG A 136 -8.91 -14.76 -4.10
CA ARG A 136 -8.36 -14.83 -2.73
C ARG A 136 -8.21 -16.26 -2.22
N THR A 137 -8.90 -17.20 -2.84
CA THR A 137 -8.91 -18.61 -2.47
C THR A 137 -8.81 -19.48 -3.71
N LEU A 138 -8.20 -20.65 -3.56
CA LEU A 138 -8.22 -21.69 -4.58
C LEU A 138 -9.51 -22.54 -4.52
N ASP A 139 -10.32 -22.37 -3.48
CA ASP A 139 -11.60 -23.06 -3.34
C ASP A 139 -12.51 -22.66 -4.50
N LYS A 140 -13.01 -23.66 -5.25
CA LYS A 140 -13.86 -23.46 -6.43
C LYS A 140 -13.19 -22.72 -7.61
N ALA A 141 -11.88 -22.54 -7.59
CA ALA A 141 -11.08 -22.09 -8.72
C ALA A 141 -10.38 -23.30 -9.36
N ASP A 142 -11.10 -24.09 -10.13
CA ASP A 142 -10.59 -25.31 -10.77
C ASP A 142 -9.88 -25.06 -12.10
N GLY A 143 -9.71 -23.80 -12.46
CA GLY A 143 -9.07 -23.38 -13.71
C GLY A 143 -9.94 -23.51 -14.94
N TRP A 144 -11.06 -24.21 -14.87
CA TRP A 144 -12.00 -24.40 -15.98
C TRP A 144 -13.28 -23.60 -15.82
N ASN A 145 -13.71 -23.40 -14.56
CA ASN A 145 -14.90 -22.65 -14.21
C ASN A 145 -14.56 -21.63 -13.12
N LEU A 146 -14.19 -20.42 -13.51
CA LEU A 146 -14.22 -19.30 -12.57
C LEU A 146 -15.65 -19.19 -12.07
N ASN A 147 -15.86 -19.47 -10.80
CA ASN A 147 -17.18 -19.34 -10.21
C ASN A 147 -17.61 -17.86 -10.31
N PRO A 148 -18.66 -17.53 -11.07
CA PRO A 148 -19.09 -16.13 -11.22
C PRO A 148 -19.55 -15.50 -9.89
N LYS A 149 -19.75 -16.30 -8.84
CA LYS A 149 -20.07 -15.84 -7.48
C LYS A 149 -18.83 -15.41 -6.68
N GLU A 150 -17.63 -15.71 -7.17
CA GLU A 150 -16.36 -15.31 -6.56
C GLU A 150 -15.49 -14.59 -7.58
N PRO A 151 -15.81 -13.33 -7.91
CA PRO A 151 -15.06 -12.59 -8.91
C PRO A 151 -13.62 -12.34 -8.45
N MET A 152 -12.71 -12.21 -9.40
CA MET A 152 -11.34 -11.78 -9.11
C MET A 152 -11.36 -10.43 -8.38
N ALA A 153 -10.49 -10.29 -7.39
CA ALA A 153 -10.35 -9.02 -6.69
C ALA A 153 -9.72 -7.95 -7.61
N PRO A 154 -10.05 -6.67 -7.44
CA PRO A 154 -9.38 -5.59 -8.14
C PRO A 154 -7.87 -5.63 -7.90
N GLY A 155 -7.09 -5.39 -8.97
CA GLY A 155 -5.65 -5.25 -8.92
C GLY A 155 -5.22 -3.78 -8.85
N VAL A 156 -3.90 -3.54 -8.82
CA VAL A 156 -3.32 -2.19 -8.72
C VAL A 156 -3.13 -1.52 -10.09
N ILE A 157 -3.54 -2.17 -11.17
CA ILE A 157 -3.43 -1.66 -12.54
C ILE A 157 -4.77 -1.63 -13.24
N SER A 158 -5.00 -0.59 -14.03
CA SER A 158 -6.26 -0.35 -14.74
C SER A 158 -6.04 0.40 -16.05
N ARG A 159 -6.87 0.10 -17.06
CA ARG A 159 -6.92 0.91 -18.28
C ARG A 159 -7.51 2.30 -18.05
N ALA A 160 -8.21 2.51 -16.93
CA ALA A 160 -8.65 3.85 -16.51
C ALA A 160 -7.48 4.74 -16.04
N GLY A 161 -6.27 4.16 -15.88
CA GLY A 161 -5.06 4.88 -15.46
C GLY A 161 -4.96 5.13 -13.95
N TRP A 162 -5.88 4.60 -13.16
CA TRP A 162 -5.89 4.66 -11.71
C TRP A 162 -6.42 3.37 -11.08
N SER A 163 -6.04 3.13 -9.85
CA SER A 163 -6.68 2.11 -9.01
C SER A 163 -6.69 2.56 -7.55
N GLY A 164 -7.68 2.11 -6.81
CA GLY A 164 -7.80 2.35 -5.36
C GLY A 164 -7.59 1.07 -4.57
N VAL A 165 -6.81 1.14 -3.51
CA VAL A 165 -6.66 0.04 -2.54
C VAL A 165 -7.22 0.51 -1.21
N ASP A 166 -8.36 -0.04 -0.83
CA ASP A 166 -9.00 0.23 0.46
C ASP A 166 -8.34 -0.61 1.56
N ASP A 167 -7.75 0.08 2.51
CA ASP A 167 -7.05 -0.49 3.67
C ASP A 167 -7.83 -0.29 4.98
N SER A 168 -9.03 0.31 4.93
CA SER A 168 -9.83 0.71 6.10
C SER A 168 -10.14 -0.44 7.04
N THR A 169 -10.36 -1.64 6.51
CA THR A 169 -10.76 -2.83 7.27
C THR A 169 -9.64 -3.85 7.45
N ARG A 170 -8.40 -3.52 7.06
CA ARG A 170 -7.28 -4.46 7.18
C ARG A 170 -6.76 -4.52 8.59
N HIS A 171 -6.38 -5.74 8.99
CA HIS A 171 -5.72 -5.97 10.28
C HIS A 171 -4.40 -5.20 10.35
N LEU A 172 -4.08 -4.77 11.55
CA LEU A 172 -2.83 -4.12 11.89
C LEU A 172 -1.85 -5.15 12.41
N PHE A 173 -0.58 -5.01 12.07
CA PHE A 173 0.46 -5.78 12.72
C PHE A 173 0.76 -5.23 14.11
N VAL A 174 0.86 -6.12 15.08
CA VAL A 174 1.31 -5.82 16.44
C VAL A 174 2.70 -6.39 16.67
N ASP A 175 3.54 -5.61 17.32
CA ASP A 175 4.84 -6.08 17.79
C ASP A 175 4.62 -7.08 18.92
N THR A 176 4.98 -8.33 18.70
CA THR A 176 4.96 -9.35 19.75
C THR A 176 6.35 -9.47 20.37
N PRO A 177 6.44 -9.79 21.69
CA PRO A 177 7.74 -9.99 22.36
C PRO A 177 8.57 -11.13 21.76
N THR A 178 7.92 -12.05 21.05
CA THR A 178 8.54 -13.15 20.34
C THR A 178 8.58 -12.83 18.85
N HIS A 179 9.73 -12.51 18.32
CA HIS A 179 9.97 -12.13 16.90
C HIS A 179 9.56 -13.17 15.83
N TRP A 180 8.90 -14.23 16.23
CA TRP A 180 8.52 -15.38 15.40
C TRP A 180 7.21 -15.18 14.64
N GLN A 181 6.30 -14.42 15.21
CA GLN A 181 4.96 -14.26 14.66
C GLN A 181 4.49 -12.82 14.83
N LYS A 182 4.13 -12.19 13.73
CA LYS A 182 3.34 -10.97 13.76
C LYS A 182 1.88 -11.37 13.83
N TRP A 183 1.22 -10.91 14.88
CA TRP A 183 -0.21 -11.07 15.01
C TRP A 183 -0.90 -9.87 14.41
N GLY A 184 -2.03 -10.13 13.73
CA GLY A 184 -2.93 -9.08 13.30
C GLY A 184 -3.97 -8.81 14.36
N GLU A 185 -4.22 -7.55 14.66
CA GLU A 185 -5.37 -7.12 15.43
C GLU A 185 -6.32 -6.28 14.57
N TRP A 186 -7.58 -6.25 14.93
CA TRP A 186 -8.55 -5.39 14.27
C TRP A 186 -8.24 -3.92 14.59
N ARG A 187 -8.58 -3.03 13.66
CA ARG A 187 -8.58 -1.58 13.96
C ARG A 187 -9.60 -1.29 15.06
N ALA A 188 -9.40 -0.19 15.78
CA ALA A 188 -10.37 0.29 16.75
C ALA A 188 -11.76 0.46 16.12
N GLU A 189 -12.80 0.14 16.86
CA GLU A 189 -14.20 0.35 16.45
C GLU A 189 -14.52 1.84 16.42
N LYS A 190 -14.27 2.47 15.28
CA LYS A 190 -14.62 3.85 14.99
C LYS A 190 -14.83 4.05 13.51
N GLU A 191 -15.48 5.12 13.11
CA GLU A 191 -15.60 5.45 11.70
C GLU A 191 -14.24 5.90 11.17
N TYR A 192 -13.76 5.16 10.17
CA TYR A 192 -12.42 5.34 9.61
C TYR A 192 -12.39 5.01 8.12
N GLN A 193 -11.65 5.81 7.35
CA GLN A 193 -11.40 5.58 5.92
C GLN A 193 -9.90 5.63 5.68
N ASP A 194 -9.36 4.68 4.92
CA ASP A 194 -7.95 4.59 4.57
C ASP A 194 -7.81 4.02 3.16
N LEU A 195 -7.53 4.88 2.20
CA LEU A 195 -7.46 4.53 0.79
C LEU A 195 -6.12 4.96 0.20
N TYR A 196 -5.54 4.10 -0.60
CA TYR A 196 -4.37 4.42 -1.44
C TYR A 196 -4.81 4.59 -2.88
N LEU A 197 -4.56 5.76 -3.45
CA LEU A 197 -4.82 6.05 -4.86
C LEU A 197 -3.52 5.92 -5.65
N PHE A 198 -3.49 4.96 -6.58
CA PHE A 198 -2.45 4.74 -7.57
C PHE A 198 -2.87 5.38 -8.89
N ALA A 199 -2.27 6.49 -9.30
CA ALA A 199 -2.60 7.22 -10.52
C ALA A 199 -1.44 7.19 -11.53
N TYR A 200 -0.99 5.97 -11.87
CA TYR A 200 0.19 5.73 -12.72
C TYR A 200 -0.09 5.74 -14.22
N GLY A 201 -1.34 6.05 -14.62
CA GLY A 201 -1.69 5.99 -16.02
C GLY A 201 -1.54 4.57 -16.57
N HIS A 202 -0.86 4.45 -17.72
CA HIS A 202 -0.53 3.15 -18.31
C HIS A 202 0.89 2.67 -17.97
N ASP A 203 1.57 3.30 -17.03
CA ASP A 203 2.84 2.78 -16.51
C ASP A 203 2.60 1.68 -15.46
N TYR A 204 2.08 0.56 -15.95
CA TYR A 204 1.68 -0.58 -15.14
C TYR A 204 2.83 -1.18 -14.33
N MET A 205 4.03 -1.17 -14.91
CA MET A 205 5.20 -1.73 -14.23
C MET A 205 5.61 -0.88 -13.04
N GLU A 206 5.50 0.45 -13.14
CA GLU A 206 5.79 1.34 -12.04
C GLU A 206 4.73 1.23 -10.94
N ALA A 207 3.44 1.15 -11.30
CA ALA A 207 2.37 0.88 -10.33
C ALA A 207 2.62 -0.39 -9.52
N VAL A 208 3.01 -1.48 -10.18
CA VAL A 208 3.34 -2.76 -9.53
C VAL A 208 4.60 -2.65 -8.65
N ARG A 209 5.65 -1.98 -9.13
CA ARG A 209 6.86 -1.75 -8.33
C ARG A 209 6.55 -0.99 -7.05
N GLU A 210 5.77 0.09 -7.16
CA GLU A 210 5.38 0.89 -6.00
C GLU A 210 4.48 0.11 -5.05
N TYR A 211 3.57 -0.68 -5.57
CA TYR A 211 2.78 -1.58 -4.71
C TYR A 211 3.68 -2.54 -3.94
N ILE A 212 4.59 -3.26 -4.61
CA ILE A 212 5.52 -4.20 -3.97
C ILE A 212 6.43 -3.48 -2.95
N SER A 213 6.86 -2.26 -3.28
CA SER A 213 7.68 -1.45 -2.37
C SER A 213 6.94 -1.10 -1.08
N ARG A 214 5.62 -0.87 -1.15
CA ARG A 214 4.75 -0.55 0.02
C ARG A 214 4.26 -1.80 0.74
N ALA A 215 3.83 -2.81 -0.03
CA ALA A 215 3.29 -4.05 0.51
C ALA A 215 4.36 -5.02 1.05
N GLY A 216 5.62 -4.80 0.67
CA GLY A 216 6.71 -5.72 0.95
C GLY A 216 6.89 -6.77 -0.15
N ARG A 217 8.06 -7.37 -0.17
CA ARG A 217 8.38 -8.43 -1.12
C ARG A 217 7.74 -9.75 -0.70
N ILE A 218 7.23 -10.48 -1.67
CA ILE A 218 6.81 -11.87 -1.44
C ILE A 218 8.05 -12.67 -1.02
N PRO A 219 8.07 -13.30 0.16
CA PRO A 219 9.19 -14.13 0.58
C PRO A 219 9.31 -15.32 -0.36
N LEU A 220 10.53 -15.64 -0.79
CA LEU A 220 10.80 -16.85 -1.54
C LEU A 220 10.65 -18.05 -0.58
N PRO A 221 9.65 -18.91 -0.76
CA PRO A 221 9.49 -20.07 0.09
C PRO A 221 10.64 -21.05 -0.12
N PRO A 222 10.98 -21.87 0.87
CA PRO A 222 12.03 -22.87 0.74
C PRO A 222 11.68 -23.88 -0.36
N LYS A 223 12.71 -24.43 -1.01
CA LYS A 223 12.56 -25.30 -2.19
C LYS A 223 11.57 -26.47 -1.96
N TYR A 224 11.53 -27.02 -0.76
CA TYR A 224 10.61 -28.12 -0.44
C TYR A 224 9.13 -27.69 -0.48
N ALA A 225 8.83 -26.40 -0.32
CA ALA A 225 7.46 -25.88 -0.41
C ALA A 225 6.91 -25.92 -1.85
N PHE A 226 7.76 -26.08 -2.86
CA PHE A 226 7.38 -26.30 -4.25
C PHE A 226 7.27 -27.79 -4.60
N GLY A 227 7.38 -28.68 -3.61
CA GLY A 227 7.22 -30.11 -3.78
C GLY A 227 5.76 -30.49 -4.06
N TYR A 228 5.53 -31.80 -4.03
CA TYR A 228 4.21 -32.34 -4.26
C TYR A 228 3.27 -32.04 -3.10
N TRP A 229 2.19 -31.32 -3.36
CA TRP A 229 1.11 -31.07 -2.41
C TRP A 229 -0.07 -31.97 -2.75
N TRP A 230 -0.47 -32.77 -1.81
CA TRP A 230 -1.69 -33.54 -1.94
C TRP A 230 -2.77 -33.00 -1.02
N SER A 231 -3.87 -32.59 -1.61
CA SER A 231 -5.09 -32.20 -0.91
C SER A 231 -6.20 -33.17 -1.30
N ARG A 232 -6.97 -33.57 -0.34
CA ARG A 232 -8.12 -34.48 -0.54
C ARG A 232 -9.36 -33.80 0.01
#